data_5306765f7c6622b41d855953f781e27a
#
_entry.id   5306765f7c6622b41d855953f781e27a
#
_cell.length_a   1.000
_cell.length_b   1.000
_cell.length_c   1.000
_cell.angle_alpha   90.00
_cell.angle_beta   90.00
_cell.angle_gamma   90.00
#
_symmetry.space_group_name_H-M   'P 1'
#
loop_
_entity.id
_entity.type
_entity.pdbx_description
1 polymer ?
#
loop_
_entity_poly.entity_id
_entity_poly.type
_entity_poly.pdbx_seq_one_letter_code
_entity_poly.pdbx_strand_id
1 'polypeptide(L)'
;IFLPLVLSRKSVKEMNSRLLPIAHKLGIRDLLDKYPYEVSGGQKQRVAAARSLISDPDIILADEPTGALDTKAARLLMEKLYEINHGRGRTILMVTHDPNAASFCSRILFIQDGVIFHELRRKIPTETREEFYARILQVMAQMGGGSANVL
;
A
#
# COMPACT_ATOMS: atom_id res chain seq x y z
N ILE A 1 10.29 -8.62 -11.63
CA ILE A 1 9.72 -9.21 -10.39
C ILE A 1 10.72 -10.14 -9.72
N PHE A 2 11.40 -11.03 -10.45
CA PHE A 2 12.28 -12.08 -9.90
C PHE A 2 13.60 -11.61 -9.26
N LEU A 3 14.01 -10.37 -9.45
CA LEU A 3 15.32 -9.88 -9.00
C LEU A 3 15.68 -10.26 -7.55
N PRO A 4 14.78 -10.12 -6.54
CA PRO A 4 15.13 -10.51 -5.17
C PRO A 4 15.44 -12.00 -5.01
N LEU A 5 14.75 -12.86 -5.75
CA LEU A 5 14.97 -14.32 -5.71
C LEU A 5 16.23 -14.74 -6.48
N VAL A 6 16.56 -14.05 -7.58
CA VAL A 6 17.81 -14.27 -8.33
C VAL A 6 19.01 -13.94 -7.44
N LEU A 7 18.97 -12.80 -6.75
CA LEU A 7 20.02 -12.42 -5.78
C LEU A 7 20.14 -13.42 -4.62
N SER A 8 19.03 -14.02 -4.21
CA SER A 8 18.99 -15.09 -3.20
C SER A 8 19.29 -16.49 -3.77
N ARG A 9 19.75 -16.60 -5.03
CA ARG A 9 20.11 -17.85 -5.73
C ARG A 9 19.00 -18.92 -5.71
N LYS A 10 17.74 -18.50 -5.80
CA LYS A 10 16.62 -19.43 -5.86
C LYS A 10 16.51 -20.09 -7.23
N SER A 11 16.01 -21.33 -7.29
CA SER A 11 15.79 -22.03 -8.55
C SER A 11 14.64 -21.43 -9.35
N VAL A 12 14.67 -21.58 -10.69
CA VAL A 12 13.58 -21.14 -11.58
C VAL A 12 12.24 -21.75 -11.19
N LYS A 13 12.24 -23.02 -10.77
CA LYS A 13 11.04 -23.72 -10.30
C LYS A 13 10.44 -23.03 -9.07
N GLU A 14 11.28 -22.65 -8.09
CA GLU A 14 10.85 -21.92 -6.88
C GLU A 14 10.37 -20.51 -7.22
N MET A 15 11.07 -19.80 -8.12
CA MET A 15 10.66 -18.47 -8.56
C MET A 15 9.24 -18.50 -9.17
N ASN A 16 8.96 -19.43 -10.08
CA ASN A 16 7.67 -19.56 -10.72
C ASN A 16 6.57 -19.98 -9.74
N SER A 17 6.85 -20.90 -8.81
CA SER A 17 5.88 -21.32 -7.79
C SER A 17 5.46 -20.19 -6.86
N ARG A 18 6.35 -19.23 -6.56
CA ARG A 18 6.05 -18.04 -5.76
C ARG A 18 5.34 -16.97 -6.56
N LEU A 19 5.70 -16.78 -7.85
CA LEU A 19 5.15 -15.72 -8.68
C LEU A 19 3.68 -15.95 -9.03
N LEU A 20 3.30 -17.16 -9.41
CA LEU A 20 1.96 -17.43 -9.94
C LEU A 20 0.82 -17.03 -8.99
N PRO A 21 0.85 -17.38 -7.69
CA PRO A 21 -0.17 -16.95 -6.75
C PRO A 21 -0.23 -15.41 -6.55
N ILE A 22 0.95 -14.76 -6.53
CA ILE A 22 1.06 -13.30 -6.37
C ILE A 22 0.50 -12.61 -7.62
N ALA A 23 0.89 -13.08 -8.81
CA ALA A 23 0.44 -12.53 -10.09
C ALA A 23 -1.08 -12.63 -10.25
N HIS A 24 -1.67 -13.76 -9.84
CA HIS A 24 -3.12 -13.92 -9.82
C HIS A 24 -3.79 -12.93 -8.85
N LYS A 25 -3.29 -12.85 -7.60
CA LYS A 25 -3.84 -11.98 -6.55
C LYS A 25 -3.80 -10.50 -6.93
N LEU A 26 -2.70 -10.06 -7.56
CA LEU A 26 -2.51 -8.67 -7.99
C LEU A 26 -3.09 -8.38 -9.39
N GLY A 27 -3.64 -9.38 -10.09
CA GLY A 27 -4.20 -9.22 -11.43
C GLY A 27 -3.16 -8.74 -12.44
N ILE A 28 -1.96 -9.36 -12.43
CA ILE A 28 -0.85 -9.02 -13.33
C ILE A 28 -0.37 -10.18 -14.18
N ARG A 29 -1.14 -11.26 -14.25
CA ARG A 29 -0.73 -12.47 -14.98
C ARG A 29 -0.50 -12.20 -16.47
N ASP A 30 -1.36 -11.38 -17.06
CA ASP A 30 -1.30 -10.92 -18.45
C ASP A 30 -0.15 -9.92 -18.73
N LEU A 31 0.54 -9.47 -17.69
CA LEU A 31 1.64 -8.52 -17.78
C LEU A 31 3.02 -9.17 -17.68
N LEU A 32 3.09 -10.47 -17.37
CA LEU A 32 4.38 -11.14 -17.08
C LEU A 32 5.34 -11.16 -18.25
N ASP A 33 4.80 -11.17 -19.48
CA ASP A 33 5.56 -11.19 -20.74
C ASP A 33 5.68 -9.80 -21.39
N LYS A 34 5.20 -8.72 -20.68
CA LYS A 34 5.27 -7.34 -21.18
C LYS A 34 6.50 -6.59 -20.68
N TYR A 35 6.99 -5.70 -21.50
CA TYR A 35 8.04 -4.77 -21.10
C TYR A 35 7.49 -3.57 -20.30
N PRO A 36 8.32 -2.90 -19.47
CA PRO A 36 7.87 -1.79 -18.64
C PRO A 36 7.23 -0.62 -19.40
N TYR A 37 7.58 -0.39 -20.65
CA TYR A 37 7.00 0.67 -21.49
C TYR A 37 5.63 0.30 -22.09
N GLU A 38 5.24 -0.98 -22.03
CA GLU A 38 3.96 -1.48 -22.56
C GLU A 38 2.85 -1.48 -21.51
N VAL A 39 3.15 -1.10 -20.27
CA VAL A 39 2.21 -1.18 -19.15
C VAL A 39 1.91 0.20 -18.56
N SER A 40 0.66 0.40 -18.10
CA SER A 40 0.22 1.64 -17.47
C SER A 40 0.87 1.88 -16.10
N GLY A 41 0.76 3.12 -15.58
CA GLY A 41 1.27 3.46 -14.25
C GLY A 41 0.72 2.55 -13.14
N GLY A 42 -0.59 2.30 -13.14
CA GLY A 42 -1.22 1.40 -12.17
C GLY A 42 -0.79 -0.06 -12.32
N GLN A 43 -0.52 -0.52 -13.55
CA GLN A 43 0.04 -1.84 -13.80
C GLN A 43 1.48 -1.94 -13.27
N LYS A 44 2.31 -0.90 -13.48
CA LYS A 44 3.68 -0.83 -12.92
C LYS A 44 3.67 -0.91 -11.40
N GLN A 45 2.75 -0.22 -10.73
CA GLN A 45 2.63 -0.26 -9.26
C GLN A 45 2.25 -1.67 -8.76
N ARG A 46 1.31 -2.35 -9.42
CA ARG A 46 0.97 -3.74 -9.07
C ARG A 46 2.13 -4.71 -9.30
N VAL A 47 2.92 -4.49 -10.35
CA VAL A 47 4.15 -5.26 -10.60
C VAL A 47 5.22 -4.96 -9.54
N ALA A 48 5.36 -3.71 -9.10
CA ALA A 48 6.26 -3.33 -8.00
C ALA A 48 5.84 -3.99 -6.68
N ALA A 49 4.53 -3.99 -6.37
CA ALA A 49 3.98 -4.72 -5.22
C ALA A 49 4.28 -6.23 -5.31
N ALA A 50 4.14 -6.85 -6.50
CA ALA A 50 4.52 -8.25 -6.70
C ALA A 50 6.00 -8.50 -6.42
N ARG A 51 6.87 -7.58 -6.82
CA ARG A 51 8.31 -7.68 -6.55
C ARG A 51 8.63 -7.59 -5.06
N SER A 52 7.94 -6.74 -4.30
CA SER A 52 8.14 -6.64 -2.84
C SER A 52 7.64 -7.89 -2.11
N LEU A 53 6.60 -8.54 -2.62
CA LEU A 53 5.98 -9.71 -2.01
C LEU A 53 6.67 -11.03 -2.31
N ILE A 54 7.46 -11.12 -3.41
CA ILE A 54 7.97 -12.40 -3.91
C ILE A 54 9.02 -13.03 -2.99
N SER A 55 9.71 -12.20 -2.19
CA SER A 55 10.66 -12.66 -1.16
C SER A 55 9.98 -13.17 0.10
N ASP A 56 8.66 -13.08 0.19
CA ASP A 56 7.85 -13.48 1.34
C ASP A 56 8.19 -12.71 2.63
N PRO A 57 8.23 -11.36 2.61
CA PRO A 57 8.65 -10.55 3.75
C PRO A 57 7.61 -10.50 4.86
N ASP A 58 8.04 -10.33 6.11
CA ASP A 58 7.16 -10.09 7.26
C ASP A 58 6.63 -8.64 7.29
N ILE A 59 7.43 -7.69 6.77
CA ILE A 59 7.11 -6.26 6.71
C ILE A 59 7.23 -5.78 5.27
N ILE A 60 6.22 -5.04 4.82
CA ILE A 60 6.18 -4.38 3.51
C ILE A 60 6.21 -2.87 3.76
N LEU A 61 7.16 -2.19 3.11
CA LEU A 61 7.25 -0.73 3.12
C LEU A 61 6.62 -0.18 1.83
N ALA A 62 5.67 0.74 1.97
CA ALA A 62 4.96 1.37 0.87
C ALA A 62 5.06 2.90 1.00
N ASP A 63 5.81 3.52 0.10
CA ASP A 63 5.99 4.96 0.05
C ASP A 63 5.13 5.51 -1.09
N GLU A 64 4.13 6.33 -0.74
CA GLU A 64 3.13 6.92 -1.65
C GLU A 64 2.61 5.93 -2.71
N PRO A 65 2.08 4.76 -2.33
CA PRO A 65 1.79 3.69 -3.29
C PRO A 65 0.70 4.05 -4.31
N THR A 66 -0.10 5.09 -4.03
CA THR A 66 -1.20 5.56 -4.87
C THR A 66 -0.90 6.85 -5.63
N GLY A 67 0.22 7.52 -5.36
CA GLY A 67 0.51 8.88 -5.84
C GLY A 67 0.55 9.08 -7.36
N ALA A 68 0.84 8.02 -8.14
CA ALA A 68 0.86 8.08 -9.61
C ALA A 68 -0.33 7.37 -10.26
N LEU A 69 -1.42 7.11 -9.51
CA LEU A 69 -2.57 6.31 -9.95
C LEU A 69 -3.83 7.15 -10.07
N ASP A 70 -4.68 6.82 -11.06
CA ASP A 70 -6.06 7.25 -11.04
C ASP A 70 -6.83 6.62 -9.86
N THR A 71 -7.96 7.20 -9.50
CA THR A 71 -8.78 6.79 -8.35
C THR A 71 -9.15 5.31 -8.37
N LYS A 72 -9.45 4.75 -9.55
CA LYS A 72 -9.84 3.34 -9.69
C LYS A 72 -8.66 2.40 -9.48
N ALA A 73 -7.51 2.73 -10.06
CA ALA A 73 -6.28 1.95 -9.89
C ALA A 73 -5.75 2.03 -8.46
N ALA A 74 -5.80 3.22 -7.83
CA ALA A 74 -5.44 3.43 -6.44
C ALA A 74 -6.29 2.56 -5.50
N ARG A 75 -7.62 2.61 -5.65
CA ARG A 75 -8.54 1.78 -4.86
C ARG A 75 -8.24 0.29 -5.02
N LEU A 76 -8.06 -0.19 -6.26
CA LEU A 76 -7.75 -1.60 -6.51
C LEU A 76 -6.45 -2.03 -5.84
N LEU A 77 -5.39 -1.19 -5.90
CA LEU A 77 -4.13 -1.48 -5.23
C LEU A 77 -4.32 -1.57 -3.71
N MET A 78 -5.04 -0.62 -3.10
CA MET A 78 -5.27 -0.59 -1.66
C MET A 78 -6.10 -1.79 -1.19
N GLU A 79 -7.12 -2.20 -1.94
CA GLU A 79 -7.90 -3.42 -1.67
C GLU A 79 -6.99 -4.66 -1.67
N LYS A 80 -6.05 -4.75 -2.63
CA LYS A 80 -5.10 -5.88 -2.70
C LYS A 80 -4.09 -5.88 -1.55
N LEU A 81 -3.59 -4.71 -1.14
CA LEU A 81 -2.72 -4.60 0.04
C LEU A 81 -3.47 -4.98 1.33
N TYR A 82 -4.72 -4.54 1.46
CA TYR A 82 -5.58 -4.92 2.58
C TYR A 82 -5.79 -6.46 2.65
N GLU A 83 -6.12 -7.12 1.53
CA GLU A 83 -6.25 -8.59 1.44
C GLU A 83 -4.94 -9.31 1.83
N ILE A 84 -3.77 -8.75 1.46
CA ILE A 84 -2.46 -9.33 1.80
C ILE A 84 -2.19 -9.21 3.29
N ASN A 85 -2.47 -8.06 3.90
CA ASN A 85 -2.31 -7.83 5.33
C ASN A 85 -3.16 -8.81 6.14
N HIS A 86 -4.48 -8.90 5.85
CA HIS A 86 -5.41 -9.73 6.61
C HIS A 86 -5.24 -11.23 6.34
N GLY A 87 -4.93 -11.63 5.11
CA GLY A 87 -4.86 -13.04 4.73
C GLY A 87 -3.60 -13.77 5.17
N ARG A 88 -2.50 -13.04 5.45
CA ARG A 88 -1.21 -13.63 5.84
C ARG A 88 -0.61 -13.04 7.11
N GLY A 89 -1.33 -12.13 7.78
CA GLY A 89 -0.85 -11.47 9.01
C GLY A 89 0.40 -10.59 8.81
N ARG A 90 0.66 -10.11 7.57
CA ARG A 90 1.84 -9.32 7.27
C ARG A 90 1.66 -7.87 7.69
N THR A 91 2.69 -7.29 8.23
CA THR A 91 2.69 -5.85 8.54
C THR A 91 2.95 -5.04 7.27
N ILE A 92 2.11 -4.04 7.01
CA ILE A 92 2.34 -3.05 5.95
C ILE A 92 2.53 -1.70 6.64
N LEU A 93 3.70 -1.12 6.46
CA LEU A 93 3.99 0.26 6.87
C LEU A 93 3.91 1.14 5.62
N MET A 94 2.94 2.07 5.63
CA MET A 94 2.70 2.95 4.49
C MET A 94 2.93 4.41 4.90
N VAL A 95 3.62 5.15 4.03
CA VAL A 95 3.68 6.61 4.08
C VAL A 95 2.79 7.14 2.97
N THR A 96 1.88 8.05 3.30
CA THR A 96 0.98 8.69 2.32
C THR A 96 0.41 9.99 2.85
N HIS A 97 0.10 10.91 1.96
CA HIS A 97 -0.70 12.11 2.23
C HIS A 97 -2.15 11.97 1.76
N ASP A 98 -2.50 10.83 1.13
CA ASP A 98 -3.87 10.54 0.66
C ASP A 98 -4.73 9.95 1.78
N PRO A 99 -5.75 10.66 2.29
CA PRO A 99 -6.65 10.16 3.33
C PRO A 99 -7.46 8.94 2.88
N ASN A 100 -7.70 8.76 1.56
CA ASN A 100 -8.37 7.57 1.04
C ASN A 100 -7.48 6.34 1.23
N ALA A 101 -6.19 6.43 0.85
CA ALA A 101 -5.24 5.35 1.09
C ALA A 101 -5.09 5.06 2.59
N ALA A 102 -4.95 6.09 3.42
CA ALA A 102 -4.86 5.97 4.87
C ALA A 102 -6.07 5.27 5.50
N SER A 103 -7.29 5.45 4.94
CA SER A 103 -8.50 4.81 5.46
C SER A 103 -8.53 3.27 5.40
N PHE A 104 -7.64 2.67 4.63
CA PHE A 104 -7.46 1.21 4.59
C PHE A 104 -6.61 0.67 5.76
N CYS A 105 -5.89 1.55 6.47
CA CYS A 105 -5.04 1.17 7.59
C CYS A 105 -5.86 0.90 8.86
N SER A 106 -5.32 0.08 9.76
CA SER A 106 -5.87 -0.11 11.11
C SER A 106 -5.36 0.93 12.11
N ARG A 107 -4.19 1.53 11.82
CA ARG A 107 -3.51 2.51 12.68
C ARG A 107 -2.87 3.58 11.80
N ILE A 108 -2.99 4.83 12.21
CA ILE A 108 -2.41 5.99 11.53
C ILE A 108 -1.65 6.82 12.56
N LEU A 109 -0.43 7.20 12.20
CA LEU A 109 0.37 8.17 12.92
C LEU A 109 0.46 9.43 12.06
N PHE A 110 -0.02 10.56 12.58
CA PHE A 110 0.12 11.86 11.93
C PHE A 110 1.44 12.47 12.39
N ILE A 111 2.28 12.81 11.42
CA ILE A 111 3.60 13.39 11.66
C ILE A 111 3.59 14.82 11.14
N GLN A 112 4.01 15.75 11.99
CA GLN A 112 4.21 17.16 11.66
C GLN A 112 5.53 17.63 12.27
N ASP A 113 6.35 18.32 11.48
CA ASP A 113 7.66 18.86 11.91
C ASP A 113 8.57 17.80 12.56
N GLY A 114 8.50 16.55 12.07
CA GLY A 114 9.34 15.44 12.56
C GLY A 114 8.85 14.80 13.86
N VAL A 115 7.71 15.22 14.41
CA VAL A 115 7.11 14.64 15.62
C VAL A 115 5.75 14.04 15.36
N ILE A 116 5.38 13.04 16.16
CA ILE A 116 4.04 12.44 16.11
C ILE A 116 3.06 13.42 16.74
N PHE A 117 2.24 14.05 15.90
CA PHE A 117 1.20 14.99 16.32
C PHE A 117 -0.02 14.28 16.93
N HIS A 118 -0.46 13.20 16.28
CA HIS A 118 -1.66 12.47 16.69
C HIS A 118 -1.62 11.01 16.24
N GLU A 119 -2.36 10.15 16.95
CA GLU A 119 -2.56 8.75 16.57
C GLU A 119 -4.05 8.44 16.46
N LEU A 120 -4.44 7.81 15.35
CA LEU A 120 -5.77 7.21 15.18
C LEU A 120 -5.66 5.69 15.05
N ARG A 121 -6.60 5.00 15.71
CA ARG A 121 -6.83 3.57 15.52
C ARG A 121 -8.27 3.36 15.07
N ARG A 122 -8.45 2.53 14.06
CA ARG A 122 -9.78 2.11 13.61
C ARG A 122 -10.38 1.13 14.60
N LYS A 123 -11.64 1.35 14.97
CA LYS A 123 -12.37 0.51 15.93
C LYS A 123 -12.98 -0.70 15.22
N ILE A 124 -12.17 -1.68 14.88
CA ILE A 124 -12.64 -2.90 14.20
C ILE A 124 -13.27 -3.84 15.24
N PRO A 125 -14.44 -4.48 14.97
CA PRO A 125 -15.23 -4.43 13.73
C PRO A 125 -16.33 -3.34 13.68
N THR A 126 -16.43 -2.46 14.66
CA THR A 126 -17.60 -1.56 14.86
C THR A 126 -17.55 -0.30 14.00
N GLU A 127 -16.39 0.07 13.46
CA GLU A 127 -16.21 1.29 12.66
C GLU A 127 -16.05 0.94 11.18
N THR A 128 -16.87 1.53 10.32
CA THR A 128 -16.74 1.40 8.88
C THR A 128 -15.51 2.16 8.36
N ARG A 129 -15.10 1.90 7.11
CA ARG A 129 -14.00 2.63 6.49
C ARG A 129 -14.36 4.11 6.25
N GLU A 130 -15.60 4.38 5.93
CA GLU A 130 -16.15 5.71 5.68
C GLU A 130 -16.16 6.56 6.97
N GLU A 131 -16.55 5.99 8.10
CA GLU A 131 -16.47 6.65 9.41
C GLU A 131 -15.03 6.92 9.82
N PHE A 132 -14.13 5.96 9.59
CA PHE A 132 -12.72 6.16 9.87
C PHE A 132 -12.10 7.23 8.97
N TYR A 133 -12.44 7.26 7.68
CA TYR A 133 -12.05 8.30 6.74
C TYR A 133 -12.47 9.70 7.21
N ALA A 134 -13.71 9.86 7.68
CA ALA A 134 -14.20 11.13 8.21
C ALA A 134 -13.37 11.61 9.41
N ARG A 135 -12.97 10.70 10.32
CA ARG A 135 -12.08 11.02 11.45
C ARG A 135 -10.68 11.44 10.99
N ILE A 136 -10.15 10.79 9.95
CA ILE A 136 -8.85 11.18 9.35
C ILE A 136 -8.92 12.62 8.88
N LEU A 137 -9.98 13.00 8.13
CA LEU A 137 -10.15 14.37 7.62
C LEU A 137 -10.25 15.39 8.74
N GLN A 138 -10.92 15.05 9.87
CA GLN A 138 -10.99 15.93 11.02
C GLN A 138 -9.63 16.25 11.63
N VAL A 139 -8.75 15.22 11.77
CA VAL A 139 -7.38 15.43 12.27
C VAL A 139 -6.54 16.23 11.29
N MET A 140 -6.64 15.93 9.98
CA MET A 140 -5.92 16.69 8.95
C MET A 140 -6.32 18.18 8.93
N ALA A 141 -7.61 18.48 9.13
CA ALA A 141 -8.08 19.86 9.24
C ALA A 141 -7.46 20.60 10.44
N GLN A 142 -7.26 19.93 11.57
CA GLN A 142 -6.59 20.49 12.73
C GLN A 142 -5.12 20.78 12.49
N MET A 143 -4.43 19.90 11.74
CA MET A 143 -3.03 20.10 11.33
C MET A 143 -2.87 21.30 10.38
N GLY A 144 -3.80 21.46 9.42
CA GLY A 144 -3.77 22.58 8.46
C GLY A 144 -4.14 23.94 9.10
N GLY A 145 -4.96 23.94 10.15
CA GLY A 145 -5.39 25.16 10.85
C GLY A 145 -4.34 25.77 11.79
N GLY A 146 -3.32 25.01 12.17
CA GLY A 146 -2.23 25.49 13.03
C GLY A 146 -1.29 26.51 12.38
N SER A 147 -1.31 26.65 11.05
CA SER A 147 -0.50 27.63 10.30
C SER A 147 -1.17 29.00 10.16
N ALA A 148 -2.43 29.16 10.58
CA ALA A 148 -3.20 30.40 10.39
C ALA A 148 -3.20 31.34 11.60
N ASN A 149 -2.56 30.99 12.71
CA ASN A 149 -2.51 31.80 13.94
C ASN A 149 -1.07 32.15 14.36
N VAL A 150 -0.26 32.68 13.42
CA VAL A 150 0.97 33.43 13.76
C VAL A 150 0.93 34.71 12.93
N LEU A 151 0.23 35.67 13.41
CA LEU A 151 0.47 37.12 13.24
C LEU A 151 0.32 37.77 14.60
#